data_540f99547887635b922b1989a30c089c
#
_entry.id   540f99547887635b922b1989a30c089c
#
_cell.length_a   1.000
_cell.length_b   1.000
_cell.length_c   1.000
_cell.angle_alpha   90.00
_cell.angle_beta   90.00
_cell.angle_gamma   90.00
#
_symmetry.space_group_name_H-M   'P 1'
#
loop_
_entity.id
_entity.type
_entity.pdbx_description
1 polymer ?
#
loop_
_entity_poly.entity_id
_entity_poly.type
_entity_poly.pdbx_seq_one_letter_code
_entity_poly.pdbx_strand_id
1 'polypeptide(L)'
;MRKRKGHPVYPLTAAQKFHFFYQNFCPKKEVLNIGTSLTIEMELDMELLKKAIYQAYDRCEAMRLRFAQDKQGTWYQYVADKEERDIEYVDFSNGTMEEAEKTMTAWTAVPFKPQDSPMNRIVMIKTPDGYEGIYFLADHRTMDAQSLICFLRDVIELYCSQKYEGVPAPKEMASYVEQLKKDLAYEMGSKAKERDEAYFQKLIDEMPEPIYNGIDGDGALKAEREKTGDPNARAAVNVSDSVDSALDIFHLEAEPTERLMKFCEKQHISLASLLLMGLRTYYQKMNGNDDVSINTAIARRATLKEKKSGGTRIHSFPFRTIITPDKTFLQGLFEIRDLQNEYFRHANYDPVAYFAYRGRKYPHPGGETYEPMSLTYQPMTLKDKRLDDLGGIKYKTKWYPNGATTQAMYLTV
;
A
#
# COMPACT_ATOMS: atom_id res chain seq x y z
N MET A 1 -25.75 -16.87 10.70
CA MET A 1 -24.55 -16.38 10.00
C MET A 1 -24.39 -17.16 8.70
N ARG A 2 -24.29 -16.47 7.55
CA ARG A 2 -24.13 -17.12 6.22
C ARG A 2 -22.78 -17.84 6.19
N LYS A 3 -22.71 -19.00 5.52
CA LYS A 3 -21.48 -19.79 5.38
C LYS A 3 -21.13 -20.05 3.91
N ARG A 4 -19.84 -20.10 3.60
CA ARG A 4 -19.28 -20.56 2.33
C ARG A 4 -18.30 -21.69 2.59
N LYS A 5 -18.47 -22.85 1.95
CA LYS A 5 -17.63 -24.03 2.17
C LYS A 5 -17.42 -24.37 3.68
N GLY A 6 -18.46 -24.19 4.49
CA GLY A 6 -18.38 -24.38 5.95
C GLY A 6 -17.94 -23.17 6.78
N HIS A 7 -17.25 -22.18 6.17
CA HIS A 7 -16.67 -21.02 6.85
C HIS A 7 -17.66 -19.84 6.99
N PRO A 8 -17.59 -19.07 8.09
CA PRO A 8 -18.30 -17.82 8.22
C PRO A 8 -17.92 -16.85 7.12
N VAL A 9 -18.89 -16.18 6.51
CA VAL A 9 -18.63 -15.11 5.53
C VAL A 9 -18.87 -13.74 6.14
N TYR A 10 -18.09 -12.77 5.68
CA TYR A 10 -18.11 -11.40 6.12
C TYR A 10 -18.19 -10.46 4.93
N PRO A 11 -18.83 -9.29 5.07
CA PRO A 11 -18.71 -8.22 4.08
C PRO A 11 -17.26 -7.82 3.85
N LEU A 12 -16.98 -7.17 2.73
CA LEU A 12 -15.67 -6.53 2.51
C LEU A 12 -15.52 -5.33 3.45
N THR A 13 -14.28 -5.08 3.91
CA THR A 13 -13.92 -3.83 4.59
C THR A 13 -13.86 -2.66 3.59
N ALA A 14 -13.87 -1.43 4.08
CA ALA A 14 -13.69 -0.24 3.24
C ALA A 14 -12.37 -0.30 2.44
N ALA A 15 -11.26 -0.75 3.04
CA ALA A 15 -9.99 -0.94 2.35
C ALA A 15 -10.11 -1.94 1.19
N GLN A 16 -10.78 -3.07 1.39
CA GLN A 16 -10.98 -4.04 0.32
C GLN A 16 -11.90 -3.51 -0.78
N LYS A 17 -13.01 -2.85 -0.42
CA LYS A 17 -13.90 -2.19 -1.38
C LYS A 17 -13.15 -1.18 -2.23
N PHE A 18 -12.25 -0.39 -1.61
CA PHE A 18 -11.42 0.58 -2.32
C PHE A 18 -10.51 -0.11 -3.36
N HIS A 19 -9.87 -1.24 -3.03
CA HIS A 19 -9.04 -1.98 -3.99
C HIS A 19 -9.87 -2.63 -5.11
N PHE A 20 -11.06 -3.18 -4.81
CA PHE A 20 -11.98 -3.67 -5.85
C PHE A 20 -12.43 -2.53 -6.77
N PHE A 21 -12.77 -1.37 -6.21
CA PHE A 21 -13.13 -0.18 -6.96
C PHE A 21 -11.99 0.28 -7.86
N TYR A 22 -10.78 0.42 -7.31
CA TYR A 22 -9.58 0.83 -8.05
C TYR A 22 -9.28 -0.09 -9.24
N GLN A 23 -9.36 -1.41 -9.05
CA GLN A 23 -9.13 -2.39 -10.12
C GLN A 23 -10.14 -2.27 -11.28
N ASN A 24 -11.36 -1.77 -11.03
CA ASN A 24 -12.36 -1.61 -12.09
C ASN A 24 -11.92 -0.57 -13.15
N PHE A 25 -11.11 0.41 -12.76
CA PHE A 25 -10.59 1.43 -13.66
C PHE A 25 -9.30 1.01 -14.38
N CYS A 26 -8.75 -0.15 -14.06
CA CYS A 26 -7.54 -0.65 -14.71
C CYS A 26 -7.86 -1.89 -15.56
N PRO A 27 -7.56 -1.88 -16.87
CA PRO A 27 -7.72 -3.05 -17.71
C PRO A 27 -6.77 -4.17 -17.30
N LYS A 28 -5.58 -3.86 -16.78
CA LYS A 28 -4.60 -4.80 -16.27
C LYS A 28 -4.95 -5.20 -14.83
N LYS A 29 -5.34 -6.45 -14.62
CA LYS A 29 -5.84 -6.94 -13.34
C LYS A 29 -4.75 -7.20 -12.31
N GLU A 30 -3.52 -7.31 -12.75
CA GLU A 30 -2.31 -7.38 -11.92
C GLU A 30 -1.95 -6.08 -11.20
N VAL A 31 -2.63 -4.97 -11.46
CA VAL A 31 -2.39 -3.66 -10.81
C VAL A 31 -2.42 -3.70 -9.28
N LEU A 32 -3.08 -4.71 -8.71
CA LEU A 32 -3.12 -4.95 -7.26
C LEU A 32 -2.05 -5.92 -6.75
N ASN A 33 -1.20 -6.44 -7.63
CA ASN A 33 -0.17 -7.37 -7.21
C ASN A 33 0.99 -6.67 -6.51
N ILE A 34 1.41 -7.22 -5.36
CA ILE A 34 2.58 -6.80 -4.60
C ILE A 34 3.58 -7.94 -4.62
N GLY A 35 4.65 -7.78 -5.39
CA GLY A 35 5.76 -8.74 -5.46
C GLY A 35 6.97 -8.23 -4.70
N THR A 36 7.55 -9.06 -3.83
CA THR A 36 8.77 -8.73 -3.09
C THR A 36 9.62 -9.96 -2.86
N SER A 37 10.92 -9.77 -2.66
CA SER A 37 11.79 -10.82 -2.15
C SER A 37 12.45 -10.39 -0.83
N LEU A 38 12.74 -11.39 -0.01
CA LEU A 38 13.59 -11.28 1.16
C LEU A 38 14.63 -12.41 1.09
N THR A 39 15.88 -12.07 0.98
CA THR A 39 17.00 -13.03 0.90
C THR A 39 18.08 -12.66 1.92
N ILE A 40 18.78 -13.66 2.42
CA ILE A 40 19.82 -13.56 3.46
C ILE A 40 21.13 -14.12 2.93
N GLU A 41 22.26 -13.52 3.38
CA GLU A 41 23.62 -13.98 3.01
C GLU A 41 24.01 -15.20 3.87
N MET A 42 23.35 -16.31 3.65
CA MET A 42 23.69 -17.60 4.27
C MET A 42 23.03 -18.76 3.54
N GLU A 43 23.58 -19.95 3.70
CA GLU A 43 22.95 -21.17 3.24
C GLU A 43 21.79 -21.53 4.18
N LEU A 44 20.59 -21.64 3.62
CA LEU A 44 19.38 -21.98 4.34
C LEU A 44 19.10 -23.50 4.27
N ASP A 45 18.60 -24.04 5.36
CA ASP A 45 17.95 -25.34 5.34
C ASP A 45 16.55 -25.19 4.71
N MET A 46 16.43 -25.58 3.44
CA MET A 46 15.21 -25.36 2.65
C MET A 46 14.02 -26.16 3.18
N GLU A 47 14.23 -27.34 3.76
CA GLU A 47 13.14 -28.10 4.39
C GLU A 47 12.65 -27.41 5.66
N LEU A 48 13.56 -26.88 6.45
CA LEU A 48 13.22 -26.08 7.62
C LEU A 48 12.53 -24.77 7.26
N LEU A 49 13.01 -24.09 6.18
CA LEU A 49 12.39 -22.88 5.65
C LEU A 49 10.95 -23.17 5.19
N LYS A 50 10.75 -24.23 4.43
CA LYS A 50 9.42 -24.69 3.97
C LYS A 50 8.49 -24.95 5.17
N LYS A 51 8.99 -25.61 6.20
CA LYS A 51 8.23 -25.83 7.44
C LYS A 51 7.87 -24.53 8.15
N ALA A 52 8.81 -23.57 8.23
CA ALA A 52 8.58 -22.26 8.83
C ALA A 52 7.51 -21.46 8.04
N ILE A 53 7.54 -21.53 6.71
CA ILE A 53 6.53 -20.91 5.86
C ILE A 53 5.14 -21.49 6.12
N TYR A 54 4.98 -22.82 6.19
CA TYR A 54 3.69 -23.44 6.52
C TYR A 54 3.18 -23.03 7.89
N GLN A 55 4.05 -22.99 8.89
CA GLN A 55 3.67 -22.53 10.23
C GLN A 55 3.23 -21.06 10.21
N ALA A 56 3.90 -20.19 9.48
CA ALA A 56 3.51 -18.78 9.32
C ALA A 56 2.16 -18.65 8.60
N TYR A 57 1.89 -19.47 7.58
CA TYR A 57 0.57 -19.55 6.94
C TYR A 57 -0.54 -19.90 7.94
N ASP A 58 -0.30 -20.88 8.78
CA ASP A 58 -1.26 -21.32 9.78
C ASP A 58 -1.57 -20.24 10.81
N ARG A 59 -0.59 -19.44 11.16
CA ARG A 59 -0.67 -18.35 12.14
C ARG A 59 -1.29 -17.08 11.57
N CYS A 60 -1.19 -16.85 10.25
CA CYS A 60 -1.67 -15.64 9.57
C CYS A 60 -3.00 -15.89 8.86
N GLU A 61 -4.13 -15.55 9.49
CA GLU A 61 -5.46 -15.69 8.89
C GLU A 61 -5.59 -14.95 7.54
N ALA A 62 -4.92 -13.81 7.37
CA ALA A 62 -4.96 -13.03 6.13
C ALA A 62 -4.37 -13.77 4.93
N MET A 63 -3.43 -14.66 5.13
CA MET A 63 -2.86 -15.51 4.07
C MET A 63 -3.87 -16.53 3.53
N ARG A 64 -4.89 -16.84 4.32
CA ARG A 64 -5.95 -17.79 3.98
C ARG A 64 -7.25 -17.11 3.57
N LEU A 65 -7.23 -15.77 3.37
CA LEU A 65 -8.39 -15.04 2.84
C LEU A 65 -8.76 -15.52 1.44
N ARG A 66 -10.07 -15.62 1.23
CA ARG A 66 -10.70 -15.92 -0.03
C ARG A 66 -11.86 -14.95 -0.26
N PHE A 67 -12.11 -14.64 -1.50
CA PHE A 67 -13.25 -13.82 -1.91
C PHE A 67 -14.23 -14.64 -2.71
N ALA A 68 -15.51 -14.30 -2.64
CA ALA A 68 -16.53 -14.90 -3.48
C ALA A 68 -17.67 -13.91 -3.72
N GLN A 69 -18.38 -14.09 -4.82
CA GLN A 69 -19.60 -13.33 -5.12
C GLN A 69 -20.84 -14.15 -4.75
N ASP A 70 -21.90 -13.45 -4.37
CA ASP A 70 -23.23 -14.04 -4.32
C ASP A 70 -23.93 -13.98 -5.68
N LYS A 71 -25.17 -14.47 -5.72
CA LYS A 71 -25.98 -14.48 -6.96
C LYS A 71 -26.32 -13.07 -7.50
N GLN A 72 -26.20 -12.05 -6.65
CA GLN A 72 -26.41 -10.65 -6.99
C GLN A 72 -25.11 -9.95 -7.40
N GLY A 73 -23.98 -10.66 -7.42
CA GLY A 73 -22.68 -10.09 -7.76
C GLY A 73 -21.98 -9.37 -6.60
N THR A 74 -22.54 -9.41 -5.38
CA THR A 74 -21.93 -8.77 -4.20
C THR A 74 -20.76 -9.59 -3.70
N TRP A 75 -19.59 -8.96 -3.58
CA TRP A 75 -18.39 -9.59 -3.03
C TRP A 75 -18.45 -9.70 -1.52
N TYR A 76 -17.96 -10.81 -1.01
CA TYR A 76 -17.72 -11.09 0.40
C TYR A 76 -16.42 -11.85 0.59
N GLN A 77 -15.98 -11.97 1.83
CA GLN A 77 -14.74 -12.65 2.19
C GLN A 77 -14.97 -13.74 3.24
N TYR A 78 -14.06 -14.69 3.28
CA TYR A 78 -13.98 -15.70 4.34
C TYR A 78 -12.53 -16.17 4.52
N VAL A 79 -12.21 -16.71 5.68
CA VAL A 79 -10.90 -17.34 5.96
C VAL A 79 -11.06 -18.84 5.71
N ALA A 80 -10.30 -19.37 4.77
CA ALA A 80 -10.27 -20.81 4.50
C ALA A 80 -9.54 -21.58 5.60
N ASP A 81 -9.74 -22.91 5.63
CA ASP A 81 -8.95 -23.79 6.49
C ASP A 81 -7.47 -23.75 6.10
N LYS A 82 -6.66 -24.35 6.93
CA LYS A 82 -5.27 -24.63 6.64
C LYS A 82 -5.19 -25.55 5.42
N GLU A 83 -4.46 -25.14 4.42
CA GLU A 83 -4.23 -25.90 3.20
C GLU A 83 -2.73 -26.18 3.06
N GLU A 84 -2.37 -27.42 2.84
CA GLU A 84 -1.04 -27.71 2.31
C GLU A 84 -0.97 -27.18 0.88
N ARG A 85 0.01 -26.33 0.63
CA ARG A 85 0.26 -25.72 -0.70
C ARG A 85 1.65 -26.09 -1.09
N ASP A 86 1.84 -26.43 -2.35
CA ASP A 86 3.18 -26.63 -2.85
C ASP A 86 3.96 -25.30 -2.83
N ILE A 87 5.13 -25.33 -2.19
CA ILE A 87 6.06 -24.20 -2.14
C ILE A 87 7.24 -24.58 -3.02
N GLU A 88 7.29 -23.96 -4.19
CA GLU A 88 8.35 -24.19 -5.17
C GLU A 88 9.69 -23.71 -4.62
N TYR A 89 10.77 -24.37 -5.07
CA TYR A 89 12.14 -23.87 -4.91
C TYR A 89 12.73 -23.62 -6.30
N VAL A 90 13.27 -22.43 -6.50
CA VAL A 90 13.92 -22.03 -7.76
C VAL A 90 15.34 -21.56 -7.48
N ASP A 91 16.30 -22.26 -8.05
CA ASP A 91 17.72 -21.92 -7.96
C ASP A 91 18.16 -21.13 -9.21
N PHE A 92 18.50 -19.86 -9.01
CA PHE A 92 19.01 -18.96 -10.03
C PHE A 92 20.55 -18.88 -10.04
N SER A 93 21.26 -19.68 -9.23
CA SER A 93 22.72 -19.56 -9.06
C SER A 93 23.53 -19.72 -10.34
N ASN A 94 22.97 -20.42 -11.33
CA ASN A 94 23.61 -20.64 -12.62
C ASN A 94 23.31 -19.55 -13.68
N GLY A 95 22.51 -18.54 -13.32
CA GLY A 95 22.11 -17.43 -14.21
C GLY A 95 22.70 -16.09 -13.76
N THR A 96 22.11 -15.02 -14.27
CA THR A 96 22.44 -13.64 -13.88
C THR A 96 21.37 -13.05 -12.96
N MET A 97 21.73 -12.00 -12.19
CA MET A 97 20.75 -11.26 -11.38
C MET A 97 19.64 -10.66 -12.26
N GLU A 98 19.95 -10.19 -13.45
CA GLU A 98 18.99 -9.64 -14.41
C GLU A 98 17.93 -10.68 -14.82
N GLU A 99 18.37 -11.92 -15.12
CA GLU A 99 17.45 -13.02 -15.46
C GLU A 99 16.55 -13.43 -14.28
N ALA A 100 17.12 -13.50 -13.07
CA ALA A 100 16.37 -13.78 -11.86
C ALA A 100 15.31 -12.70 -11.59
N GLU A 101 15.69 -11.43 -11.69
CA GLU A 101 14.79 -10.29 -11.50
C GLU A 101 13.70 -10.22 -12.57
N LYS A 102 14.04 -10.47 -13.83
CA LYS A 102 13.09 -10.56 -14.93
C LYS A 102 12.06 -11.66 -14.68
N THR A 103 12.49 -12.80 -14.17
CA THR A 103 11.59 -13.91 -13.84
C THR A 103 10.64 -13.54 -12.69
N MET A 104 11.16 -12.95 -11.61
CA MET A 104 10.34 -12.52 -10.46
C MET A 104 9.37 -11.39 -10.84
N THR A 105 9.79 -10.48 -11.73
CA THR A 105 8.92 -9.45 -12.31
C THR A 105 7.79 -10.10 -13.14
N ALA A 106 8.12 -11.09 -13.97
CA ALA A 106 7.10 -11.81 -14.74
C ALA A 106 6.10 -12.55 -13.82
N TRP A 107 6.55 -13.12 -12.70
CA TRP A 107 5.64 -13.70 -11.71
C TRP A 107 4.72 -12.64 -11.08
N THR A 108 5.26 -11.42 -10.82
CA THR A 108 4.47 -10.32 -10.25
C THR A 108 3.38 -9.84 -11.22
N ALA A 109 3.58 -9.96 -12.51
CA ALA A 109 2.62 -9.56 -13.54
C ALA A 109 1.49 -10.58 -13.78
N VAL A 110 1.45 -11.72 -13.05
CA VAL A 110 0.38 -12.71 -13.20
C VAL A 110 -0.81 -12.33 -12.30
N PRO A 111 -2.00 -12.01 -12.86
CA PRO A 111 -3.14 -11.58 -12.07
C PRO A 111 -3.75 -12.73 -11.26
N PHE A 112 -4.16 -12.44 -10.03
CA PHE A 112 -4.94 -13.36 -9.22
C PHE A 112 -6.41 -13.43 -9.68
N LYS A 113 -6.99 -14.63 -9.56
CA LYS A 113 -8.43 -14.85 -9.72
C LYS A 113 -9.10 -14.79 -8.35
N PRO A 114 -9.92 -13.79 -8.03
CA PRO A 114 -10.40 -13.60 -6.67
C PRO A 114 -11.43 -14.64 -6.21
N GLN A 115 -12.16 -15.28 -7.15
CA GLN A 115 -13.25 -16.21 -6.83
C GLN A 115 -12.74 -17.51 -6.19
N ASP A 116 -12.93 -17.68 -4.88
CA ASP A 116 -12.62 -18.90 -4.10
C ASP A 116 -11.17 -19.41 -4.24
N SER A 117 -10.23 -18.54 -4.60
CA SER A 117 -8.84 -18.89 -4.91
C SER A 117 -7.85 -18.30 -3.91
N PRO A 118 -6.67 -18.89 -3.75
CA PRO A 118 -5.54 -18.27 -3.05
C PRO A 118 -5.17 -16.93 -3.67
N MET A 119 -4.88 -15.95 -2.82
CA MET A 119 -4.55 -14.58 -3.22
C MET A 119 -3.09 -14.24 -2.90
N ASN A 120 -2.24 -15.25 -2.83
CA ASN A 120 -0.81 -15.13 -2.62
C ASN A 120 -0.06 -16.35 -3.17
N ARG A 121 1.25 -16.17 -3.42
CA ARG A 121 2.20 -17.21 -3.84
C ARG A 121 3.52 -16.98 -3.14
N ILE A 122 4.17 -18.03 -2.67
CA ILE A 122 5.53 -18.01 -2.16
C ILE A 122 6.38 -18.98 -2.97
N VAL A 123 7.61 -18.55 -3.26
CA VAL A 123 8.64 -19.37 -3.90
C VAL A 123 9.90 -19.23 -3.07
N MET A 124 10.52 -20.33 -2.66
CA MET A 124 11.87 -20.32 -2.09
C MET A 124 12.86 -20.09 -3.21
N ILE A 125 13.82 -19.23 -3.01
CA ILE A 125 14.78 -18.82 -4.05
C ILE A 125 16.22 -18.83 -3.56
N LYS A 126 17.13 -19.14 -4.49
CA LYS A 126 18.56 -18.87 -4.38
C LYS A 126 18.96 -17.94 -5.50
N THR A 127 19.59 -16.81 -5.17
CA THR A 127 20.02 -15.81 -6.16
C THR A 127 21.43 -16.04 -6.65
N PRO A 128 21.83 -15.51 -7.82
CA PRO A 128 23.16 -15.73 -8.40
C PRO A 128 24.32 -15.22 -7.51
N ASP A 129 24.07 -14.24 -6.66
CA ASP A 129 25.03 -13.71 -5.70
C ASP A 129 25.12 -14.51 -4.39
N GLY A 130 24.49 -15.70 -4.35
CA GLY A 130 24.57 -16.66 -3.24
C GLY A 130 23.62 -16.38 -2.08
N TYR A 131 22.72 -15.39 -2.19
CA TYR A 131 21.69 -15.16 -1.17
C TYR A 131 20.54 -16.15 -1.34
N GLU A 132 19.98 -16.62 -0.23
CA GLU A 132 18.87 -17.55 -0.20
C GLU A 132 17.69 -16.97 0.58
N GLY A 133 16.47 -17.32 0.22
CA GLY A 133 15.28 -16.82 0.89
C GLY A 133 13.99 -17.08 0.15
N ILE A 134 13.12 -16.09 0.12
CA ILE A 134 11.78 -16.21 -0.44
C ILE A 134 11.45 -15.04 -1.36
N TYR A 135 10.78 -15.36 -2.45
CA TYR A 135 9.95 -14.44 -3.22
C TYR A 135 8.50 -14.59 -2.74
N PHE A 136 7.85 -13.46 -2.52
CA PHE A 136 6.46 -13.43 -2.05
C PHE A 136 5.61 -12.51 -2.93
N LEU A 137 4.52 -13.04 -3.44
CA LEU A 137 3.51 -12.34 -4.20
C LEU A 137 2.18 -12.36 -3.46
N ALA A 138 1.54 -11.23 -3.29
CA ALA A 138 0.19 -11.12 -2.71
C ALA A 138 -0.66 -10.12 -3.48
N ASP A 139 -1.98 -10.34 -3.46
CA ASP A 139 -2.95 -9.36 -3.93
C ASP A 139 -3.23 -8.33 -2.82
N HIS A 140 -3.25 -7.08 -3.17
CA HIS A 140 -3.42 -5.96 -2.23
C HIS A 140 -4.75 -5.97 -1.48
N ARG A 141 -5.78 -6.70 -1.98
CA ARG A 141 -7.04 -6.92 -1.28
C ARG A 141 -6.88 -7.77 -0.01
N THR A 142 -5.82 -8.57 0.07
CA THR A 142 -5.56 -9.44 1.24
C THR A 142 -4.46 -8.95 2.14
N MET A 143 -3.48 -8.23 1.59
CA MET A 143 -2.29 -7.79 2.31
C MET A 143 -1.92 -6.35 1.95
N ASP A 144 -1.49 -5.58 2.91
CA ASP A 144 -0.73 -4.36 2.69
C ASP A 144 0.75 -4.58 3.05
N ALA A 145 1.61 -3.62 2.77
CA ALA A 145 3.05 -3.73 3.01
C ALA A 145 3.40 -4.05 4.47
N GLN A 146 2.67 -3.48 5.44
CA GLN A 146 2.89 -3.77 6.86
C GLN A 146 2.52 -5.23 7.20
N SER A 147 1.43 -5.74 6.64
CA SER A 147 1.01 -7.15 6.82
C SER A 147 2.02 -8.11 6.22
N LEU A 148 2.54 -7.76 5.05
CA LEU A 148 3.55 -8.53 4.34
C LEU A 148 4.83 -8.63 5.19
N ILE A 149 5.31 -7.52 5.74
CA ILE A 149 6.49 -7.52 6.62
C ILE A 149 6.23 -8.32 7.89
N CYS A 150 5.04 -8.21 8.49
CA CYS A 150 4.70 -9.03 9.66
C CYS A 150 4.78 -10.53 9.34
N PHE A 151 4.28 -10.94 8.18
CA PHE A 151 4.35 -12.33 7.73
C PHE A 151 5.79 -12.78 7.46
N LEU A 152 6.58 -12.01 6.71
CA LEU A 152 7.97 -12.32 6.41
C LEU A 152 8.81 -12.43 7.68
N ARG A 153 8.59 -11.52 8.63
CA ARG A 153 9.25 -11.58 9.94
C ARG A 153 8.87 -12.84 10.71
N ASP A 154 7.59 -13.23 10.71
CA ASP A 154 7.13 -14.45 11.37
C ASP A 154 7.81 -15.70 10.79
N VAL A 155 7.99 -15.77 9.47
CA VAL A 155 8.73 -16.84 8.79
C VAL A 155 10.19 -16.90 9.28
N ILE A 156 10.88 -15.75 9.31
CA ILE A 156 12.29 -15.71 9.76
C ILE A 156 12.39 -16.09 11.24
N GLU A 157 11.54 -15.53 12.10
CA GLU A 157 11.58 -15.82 13.54
C GLU A 157 11.27 -17.30 13.82
N LEU A 158 10.32 -17.91 13.07
CA LEU A 158 10.03 -19.35 13.15
C LEU A 158 11.23 -20.19 12.69
N TYR A 159 11.84 -19.82 11.56
CA TYR A 159 13.03 -20.52 11.08
C TYR A 159 14.15 -20.46 12.11
N CYS A 160 14.50 -19.27 12.60
CA CYS A 160 15.58 -19.08 13.57
C CYS A 160 15.33 -19.80 14.88
N SER A 161 14.09 -19.80 15.39
CA SER A 161 13.74 -20.47 16.63
C SER A 161 13.85 -22.00 16.55
N GLN A 162 13.79 -22.57 15.34
CA GLN A 162 13.95 -24.00 15.11
C GLN A 162 15.39 -24.39 14.74
N LYS A 163 16.13 -23.46 14.16
CA LYS A 163 17.52 -23.68 13.73
C LYS A 163 18.53 -23.50 14.86
N TYR A 164 18.31 -22.51 15.73
CA TYR A 164 19.29 -22.06 16.71
C TYR A 164 18.78 -22.28 18.13
N GLU A 165 19.60 -22.93 18.96
CA GLU A 165 19.30 -23.13 20.36
C GLU A 165 19.22 -21.80 21.12
N GLY A 166 18.26 -21.65 22.01
CA GLY A 166 18.07 -20.44 22.82
C GLY A 166 17.33 -19.31 22.13
N VAL A 167 17.02 -19.41 20.83
CA VAL A 167 16.18 -18.41 20.14
C VAL A 167 14.70 -18.70 20.43
N PRO A 168 13.96 -17.76 21.06
CA PRO A 168 12.56 -18.00 21.41
C PRO A 168 11.65 -18.01 20.17
N ALA A 169 10.63 -18.83 20.20
CA ALA A 169 9.58 -18.81 19.18
C ALA A 169 8.88 -17.44 19.12
N PRO A 170 8.43 -16.98 17.93
CA PRO A 170 7.71 -15.73 17.80
C PRO A 170 6.38 -15.74 18.54
N LYS A 171 5.98 -14.57 19.07
CA LYS A 171 4.66 -14.39 19.67
C LYS A 171 3.57 -14.62 18.63
N GLU A 172 2.37 -15.01 19.08
CA GLU A 172 1.23 -15.18 18.18
C GLU A 172 0.91 -13.88 17.41
N MET A 173 0.52 -14.05 16.15
CA MET A 173 -0.02 -12.96 15.35
C MET A 173 -1.40 -12.55 15.88
N ALA A 174 -1.73 -11.27 15.75
CA ALA A 174 -3.07 -10.81 16.09
C ALA A 174 -4.09 -11.31 15.06
N SER A 175 -5.27 -11.76 15.53
CA SER A 175 -6.32 -12.28 14.67
C SER A 175 -6.82 -11.20 13.70
N TYR A 176 -6.79 -11.53 12.42
CA TYR A 176 -7.41 -10.72 11.34
C TYR A 176 -8.93 -10.65 11.52
N VAL A 177 -9.57 -11.77 11.87
CA VAL A 177 -11.04 -11.83 12.02
C VAL A 177 -11.53 -10.95 13.17
N GLU A 178 -10.80 -10.88 14.28
CA GLU A 178 -11.15 -9.94 15.35
C GLU A 178 -11.06 -8.49 14.91
N GLN A 179 -10.03 -8.14 14.12
CA GLN A 179 -9.88 -6.79 13.59
C GLN A 179 -10.93 -6.49 12.52
N LEU A 180 -11.22 -7.43 11.64
CA LEU A 180 -12.31 -7.35 10.66
C LEU A 180 -13.64 -7.03 11.32
N LYS A 181 -13.99 -7.73 12.41
CA LYS A 181 -15.25 -7.45 13.14
C LYS A 181 -15.32 -6.03 13.68
N LYS A 182 -14.19 -5.46 14.13
CA LYS A 182 -14.14 -4.06 14.60
C LYS A 182 -14.34 -3.08 13.45
N ASP A 183 -13.69 -3.32 12.30
CA ASP A 183 -13.83 -2.48 11.11
C ASP A 183 -15.29 -2.51 10.61
N LEU A 184 -15.90 -3.69 10.57
CA LEU A 184 -17.32 -3.83 10.19
C LEU A 184 -18.27 -3.16 11.19
N ALA A 185 -17.99 -3.25 12.50
CA ALA A 185 -18.79 -2.56 13.52
C ALA A 185 -18.70 -1.04 13.37
N TYR A 186 -17.54 -0.49 13.02
CA TYR A 186 -17.40 0.93 12.68
C TYR A 186 -18.28 1.29 11.48
N GLU A 187 -18.24 0.51 10.40
CA GLU A 187 -19.00 0.77 9.17
C GLU A 187 -20.52 0.66 9.33
N MET A 188 -21.01 -0.10 10.31
CA MET A 188 -22.44 -0.31 10.58
C MET A 188 -23.16 0.91 11.23
N GLY A 189 -22.52 2.07 11.31
CA GLY A 189 -23.16 3.30 11.81
C GLY A 189 -22.74 3.67 13.23
N SER A 190 -21.44 3.63 13.53
CA SER A 190 -20.91 4.13 14.80
C SER A 190 -20.87 5.66 14.83
N LYS A 191 -20.96 6.27 16.04
CA LYS A 191 -20.73 7.71 16.22
C LYS A 191 -19.37 8.18 15.69
N ALA A 192 -18.37 7.30 15.71
CA ALA A 192 -17.06 7.58 15.14
C ALA A 192 -17.16 7.73 13.61
N LYS A 193 -17.93 6.87 12.94
CA LYS A 193 -18.17 6.98 11.49
C LYS A 193 -18.88 8.28 11.13
N GLU A 194 -19.93 8.63 11.86
CA GLU A 194 -20.69 9.89 11.64
C GLU A 194 -19.77 11.12 11.77
N ARG A 195 -18.90 11.13 12.80
CA ARG A 195 -17.92 12.19 13.01
C ARG A 195 -16.91 12.27 11.86
N ASP A 196 -16.37 11.11 11.41
CA ASP A 196 -15.35 11.05 10.38
C ASP A 196 -15.94 11.44 9.01
N GLU A 197 -17.17 11.03 8.73
CA GLU A 197 -17.95 11.46 7.55
C GLU A 197 -18.18 12.96 7.54
N ALA A 198 -18.66 13.52 8.64
CA ALA A 198 -18.91 14.96 8.77
C ALA A 198 -17.62 15.77 8.55
N TYR A 199 -16.48 15.28 9.04
CA TYR A 199 -15.17 15.93 8.84
C TYR A 199 -14.83 16.02 7.35
N PHE A 200 -14.86 14.90 6.61
CA PHE A 200 -14.48 14.91 5.21
C PHE A 200 -15.51 15.62 4.31
N GLN A 201 -16.81 15.52 4.60
CA GLN A 201 -17.83 16.28 3.89
C GLN A 201 -17.63 17.79 4.09
N LYS A 202 -17.40 18.23 5.33
CA LYS A 202 -17.09 19.62 5.64
C LYS A 202 -15.84 20.10 4.89
N LEU A 203 -14.77 19.30 4.88
CA LEU A 203 -13.54 19.62 4.15
C LEU A 203 -13.79 19.83 2.65
N ILE A 204 -14.62 18.99 2.03
CA ILE A 204 -15.01 19.13 0.62
C ILE A 204 -15.91 20.36 0.42
N ASP A 205 -16.80 20.65 1.36
CA ASP A 205 -17.80 21.71 1.21
C ASP A 205 -17.23 23.12 1.42
N GLU A 206 -16.29 23.27 2.32
CA GLU A 206 -15.69 24.57 2.67
C GLU A 206 -14.54 24.98 1.70
N MET A 207 -13.99 24.05 0.94
CA MET A 207 -12.95 24.34 -0.06
C MET A 207 -13.56 24.56 -1.44
N PRO A 208 -12.96 25.41 -2.29
CA PRO A 208 -13.32 25.50 -3.71
C PRO A 208 -13.10 24.16 -4.42
N GLU A 209 -13.61 23.99 -5.63
CA GLU A 209 -13.28 22.82 -6.46
C GLU A 209 -11.77 22.67 -6.60
N PRO A 210 -11.20 21.45 -6.42
CA PRO A 210 -9.78 21.20 -6.64
C PRO A 210 -9.34 21.56 -8.07
N ILE A 211 -8.04 21.72 -8.29
CA ILE A 211 -7.49 21.90 -9.62
C ILE A 211 -6.42 20.84 -9.91
N TYR A 212 -6.44 20.32 -11.12
CA TYR A 212 -5.43 19.39 -11.61
C TYR A 212 -4.05 20.07 -11.68
N ASN A 213 -3.04 19.39 -11.14
CA ASN A 213 -1.65 19.81 -11.25
C ASN A 213 -0.84 18.67 -11.88
N GLY A 214 -0.44 18.83 -13.14
CA GLY A 214 0.36 17.82 -13.83
C GLY A 214 1.80 17.73 -13.31
N ILE A 215 2.42 16.58 -13.51
CA ILE A 215 3.82 16.31 -13.10
C ILE A 215 4.76 17.21 -13.90
N ASP A 216 4.45 17.43 -15.16
CA ASP A 216 5.20 18.21 -16.16
C ASP A 216 4.57 19.58 -16.45
N GLY A 217 3.67 20.05 -15.60
CA GLY A 217 2.96 21.32 -15.71
C GLY A 217 1.50 21.18 -16.14
N ASP A 218 0.92 22.26 -16.66
CA ASP A 218 -0.51 22.42 -16.93
C ASP A 218 -0.98 21.90 -18.31
N GLY A 219 -0.12 21.20 -19.05
CA GLY A 219 -0.41 20.73 -20.41
C GLY A 219 -1.67 19.88 -20.51
N ALA A 220 -1.87 18.92 -19.61
CA ALA A 220 -3.05 18.07 -19.60
C ALA A 220 -4.34 18.87 -19.31
N LEU A 221 -4.28 19.84 -18.40
CA LEU A 221 -5.42 20.69 -18.08
C LEU A 221 -5.77 21.62 -19.24
N LYS A 222 -4.77 22.16 -19.94
CA LYS A 222 -4.99 22.95 -21.17
C LYS A 222 -5.64 22.12 -22.26
N ALA A 223 -5.13 20.90 -22.49
CA ALA A 223 -5.72 19.98 -23.47
C ALA A 223 -7.19 19.65 -23.14
N GLU A 224 -7.52 19.44 -21.86
CA GLU A 224 -8.90 19.18 -21.46
C GLU A 224 -9.82 20.39 -21.68
N ARG A 225 -9.34 21.59 -21.38
CA ARG A 225 -10.06 22.85 -21.67
C ARG A 225 -10.33 23.07 -23.16
N GLU A 226 -9.36 22.75 -24.01
CA GLU A 226 -9.52 22.79 -25.47
C GLU A 226 -10.51 21.74 -25.96
N LYS A 227 -10.39 20.51 -25.47
CA LYS A 227 -11.25 19.37 -25.85
C LYS A 227 -12.72 19.60 -25.46
N THR A 228 -12.96 20.13 -24.27
CA THR A 228 -14.32 20.36 -23.75
C THR A 228 -14.90 21.71 -24.17
N GLY A 229 -14.06 22.66 -24.58
CA GLY A 229 -14.46 24.07 -24.84
C GLY A 229 -14.76 24.84 -23.55
N ASP A 230 -14.46 24.29 -22.37
CA ASP A 230 -14.65 24.93 -21.08
C ASP A 230 -13.32 25.48 -20.53
N PRO A 231 -13.10 26.81 -20.60
CA PRO A 231 -11.87 27.43 -20.09
C PRO A 231 -11.74 27.34 -18.56
N ASN A 232 -12.83 26.99 -17.85
CA ASN A 232 -12.89 26.88 -16.40
C ASN A 232 -12.73 25.44 -15.92
N ALA A 233 -12.57 24.45 -16.81
CA ALA A 233 -12.34 23.08 -16.42
C ALA A 233 -11.15 22.98 -15.43
N ARG A 234 -11.34 22.26 -14.34
CA ARG A 234 -10.36 22.14 -13.24
C ARG A 234 -9.80 20.73 -13.08
N ALA A 235 -10.47 19.73 -13.63
CA ALA A 235 -9.99 18.35 -13.69
C ALA A 235 -9.47 18.02 -15.09
N ALA A 236 -8.61 17.02 -15.20
CA ALA A 236 -8.11 16.52 -16.48
C ALA A 236 -7.98 14.99 -16.47
N VAL A 237 -7.98 14.40 -17.65
CA VAL A 237 -7.66 12.98 -17.81
C VAL A 237 -6.15 12.81 -17.63
N ASN A 238 -5.73 11.76 -16.92
CA ASN A 238 -4.32 11.36 -16.91
C ASN A 238 -3.82 11.11 -18.34
N VAL A 239 -2.65 11.63 -18.63
CA VAL A 239 -2.14 11.87 -19.98
C VAL A 239 -1.95 10.63 -20.85
N SER A 240 -2.11 9.43 -20.32
CA SER A 240 -1.80 8.19 -21.03
C SER A 240 -3.03 7.32 -21.24
N ASP A 241 -3.28 6.91 -22.47
CA ASP A 241 -4.21 5.83 -22.80
C ASP A 241 -3.65 4.44 -22.35
N SER A 242 -2.37 4.38 -21.99
CA SER A 242 -1.70 3.20 -21.47
C SER A 242 -1.70 3.19 -19.95
N VAL A 243 -1.97 2.01 -19.38
CA VAL A 243 -1.79 1.72 -17.95
C VAL A 243 -0.46 1.02 -17.68
N ASP A 244 0.46 1.00 -18.64
CA ASP A 244 1.80 0.45 -18.47
C ASP A 244 2.61 1.29 -17.50
N SER A 245 3.42 0.65 -16.67
CA SER A 245 4.30 1.32 -15.74
C SER A 245 5.72 0.79 -15.80
N ALA A 246 6.68 1.67 -15.56
CA ALA A 246 8.06 1.35 -15.26
C ALA A 246 8.35 1.65 -13.78
N LEU A 247 9.35 0.98 -13.23
CA LEU A 247 9.85 1.22 -11.87
C LEU A 247 11.28 1.73 -11.93
N ASP A 248 11.49 2.94 -11.38
CA ASP A 248 12.81 3.48 -11.13
C ASP A 248 13.08 3.53 -9.62
N ILE A 249 14.27 3.13 -9.21
CA ILE A 249 14.67 3.11 -7.81
C ILE A 249 15.83 4.07 -7.60
N PHE A 250 15.63 5.03 -6.71
CA PHE A 250 16.63 6.01 -6.32
C PHE A 250 17.05 5.79 -4.88
N HIS A 251 18.35 5.82 -4.63
CA HIS A 251 18.91 5.73 -3.29
C HIS A 251 19.44 7.10 -2.88
N LEU A 252 18.97 7.60 -1.74
CA LEU A 252 19.58 8.79 -1.12
C LEU A 252 20.84 8.36 -0.37
N GLU A 253 21.91 9.12 -0.55
CA GLU A 253 23.15 8.91 0.22
C GLU A 253 22.95 9.22 1.70
N ALA A 254 23.85 8.68 2.53
CA ALA A 254 23.76 8.78 3.98
C ALA A 254 23.74 10.24 4.47
N GLU A 255 24.62 11.09 3.93
CA GLU A 255 24.76 12.47 4.40
C GLU A 255 23.52 13.33 4.13
N PRO A 256 22.92 13.38 2.90
CA PRO A 256 21.63 14.02 2.67
C PRO A 256 20.51 13.45 3.56
N THR A 257 20.46 12.13 3.72
CA THR A 257 19.45 11.46 4.56
C THR A 257 19.55 11.93 6.02
N GLU A 258 20.75 11.95 6.58
CA GLU A 258 20.98 12.42 7.95
C GLU A 258 20.57 13.88 8.13
N ARG A 259 20.85 14.75 7.16
CA ARG A 259 20.45 16.17 7.21
C ARG A 259 18.93 16.30 7.24
N LEU A 260 18.23 15.55 6.41
CA LEU A 260 16.75 15.54 6.40
C LEU A 260 16.20 15.06 7.75
N MET A 261 16.75 13.97 8.30
CA MET A 261 16.30 13.42 9.58
C MET A 261 16.57 14.40 10.74
N LYS A 262 17.74 15.00 10.80
CA LYS A 262 18.10 16.03 11.81
C LYS A 262 17.19 17.27 11.71
N PHE A 263 16.83 17.67 10.48
CA PHE A 263 15.88 18.77 10.28
C PHE A 263 14.48 18.39 10.79
N CYS A 264 13.98 17.18 10.47
CA CYS A 264 12.71 16.68 10.95
C CYS A 264 12.65 16.64 12.48
N GLU A 265 13.69 16.12 13.12
CA GLU A 265 13.82 16.07 14.58
C GLU A 265 13.79 17.46 15.20
N LYS A 266 14.62 18.38 14.69
CA LYS A 266 14.70 19.78 15.16
C LYS A 266 13.37 20.51 15.06
N GLN A 267 12.58 20.26 14.02
CA GLN A 267 11.30 20.95 13.76
C GLN A 267 10.10 20.16 14.32
N HIS A 268 10.31 19.01 14.97
CA HIS A 268 9.25 18.12 15.47
C HIS A 268 8.21 17.76 14.41
N ILE A 269 8.67 17.36 13.22
CA ILE A 269 7.85 16.95 12.09
C ILE A 269 8.24 15.54 11.62
N SER A 270 7.31 14.89 10.90
CA SER A 270 7.63 13.61 10.24
C SER A 270 8.34 13.84 8.90
N LEU A 271 9.15 12.87 8.47
CA LEU A 271 9.70 12.88 7.12
C LEU A 271 8.57 12.88 6.06
N ALA A 272 7.46 12.18 6.33
CA ALA A 272 6.28 12.20 5.46
C ALA A 272 5.72 13.62 5.24
N SER A 273 5.64 14.44 6.30
CA SER A 273 5.20 15.85 6.18
C SER A 273 6.17 16.66 5.34
N LEU A 274 7.49 16.44 5.52
CA LEU A 274 8.51 17.12 4.74
C LEU A 274 8.46 16.73 3.25
N LEU A 275 8.25 15.45 2.95
CA LEU A 275 8.08 14.95 1.58
C LEU A 275 6.84 15.55 0.90
N LEU A 276 5.71 15.60 1.63
CA LEU A 276 4.49 16.25 1.13
C LEU A 276 4.73 17.75 0.83
N MET A 277 5.44 18.46 1.72
CA MET A 277 5.80 19.87 1.49
C MET A 277 6.70 20.03 0.27
N GLY A 278 7.68 19.14 0.09
CA GLY A 278 8.57 19.14 -1.07
C GLY A 278 7.80 18.96 -2.38
N LEU A 279 6.97 17.91 -2.42
CA LEU A 279 6.17 17.58 -3.60
C LEU A 279 5.16 18.68 -3.94
N ARG A 280 4.38 19.16 -2.94
CA ARG A 280 3.43 20.24 -3.20
C ARG A 280 4.12 21.51 -3.70
N THR A 281 5.33 21.82 -3.19
CA THR A 281 6.11 22.96 -3.66
C THR A 281 6.59 22.78 -5.11
N TYR A 282 6.99 21.57 -5.48
CA TYR A 282 7.30 21.23 -6.85
C TYR A 282 6.10 21.47 -7.78
N TYR A 283 4.93 20.91 -7.42
CA TYR A 283 3.70 21.08 -8.21
C TYR A 283 3.25 22.53 -8.31
N GLN A 284 3.32 23.29 -7.22
CA GLN A 284 3.03 24.72 -7.22
C GLN A 284 3.89 25.47 -8.23
N LYS A 285 5.20 25.17 -8.25
CA LYS A 285 6.14 25.84 -9.18
C LYS A 285 5.92 25.42 -10.64
N MET A 286 5.63 24.14 -10.87
CA MET A 286 5.41 23.62 -12.23
C MET A 286 4.09 24.11 -12.85
N ASN A 287 3.04 24.26 -12.04
CA ASN A 287 1.70 24.57 -12.52
C ASN A 287 1.25 26.01 -12.22
N GLY A 288 1.98 26.74 -11.40
CA GLY A 288 1.60 28.12 -11.00
C GLY A 288 0.37 28.20 -10.11
N ASN A 289 0.00 27.10 -9.42
CA ASN A 289 -1.18 27.00 -8.56
C ASN A 289 -0.79 26.81 -7.10
N ASP A 290 -1.39 27.60 -6.20
CA ASP A 290 -1.22 27.43 -4.75
C ASP A 290 -2.03 26.26 -4.18
N ASP A 291 -3.03 25.81 -4.90
CA ASP A 291 -3.94 24.72 -4.58
C ASP A 291 -3.39 23.41 -5.15
N VAL A 292 -2.85 22.55 -4.29
CA VAL A 292 -2.22 21.29 -4.68
C VAL A 292 -2.85 20.13 -3.92
N SER A 293 -3.25 19.11 -4.67
CA SER A 293 -3.80 17.84 -4.16
C SER A 293 -2.93 16.66 -4.57
N ILE A 294 -2.54 15.82 -3.59
CA ILE A 294 -1.71 14.62 -3.79
C ILE A 294 -2.40 13.47 -3.07
N ASN A 295 -2.63 12.35 -3.75
CA ASN A 295 -3.14 11.17 -3.06
C ASN A 295 -2.11 10.65 -2.05
N THR A 296 -2.55 10.36 -0.82
CA THR A 296 -1.69 9.79 0.22
C THR A 296 -2.30 8.55 0.83
N ALA A 297 -1.45 7.55 1.09
CA ALA A 297 -1.86 6.33 1.77
C ALA A 297 -1.73 6.47 3.29
N ILE A 298 -2.74 5.98 4.02
CA ILE A 298 -2.77 5.93 5.48
C ILE A 298 -2.94 4.49 5.92
N ALA A 299 -1.99 3.97 6.68
CA ALA A 299 -1.93 2.56 7.08
C ALA A 299 -3.01 2.13 8.10
N ARG A 300 -3.65 3.06 8.84
CA ARG A 300 -4.69 2.80 9.84
C ARG A 300 -4.29 1.76 10.89
N ARG A 301 -3.04 1.82 11.38
CA ARG A 301 -2.46 0.88 12.34
C ARG A 301 -1.91 1.62 13.55
N ALA A 302 -2.81 2.15 14.40
CA ALA A 302 -2.44 2.95 15.56
C ALA A 302 -1.97 2.07 16.74
N THR A 303 -2.59 0.92 16.97
CA THR A 303 -2.31 0.04 18.10
C THR A 303 -1.33 -1.09 17.74
N LEU A 304 -0.67 -1.68 18.75
CA LEU A 304 0.21 -2.83 18.55
C LEU A 304 -0.53 -4.04 17.95
N LYS A 305 -1.81 -4.25 18.32
CA LYS A 305 -2.63 -5.32 17.72
C LYS A 305 -2.85 -5.07 16.23
N GLU A 306 -3.17 -3.86 15.84
CA GLU A 306 -3.35 -3.49 14.44
C GLU A 306 -2.04 -3.61 13.64
N LYS A 307 -0.90 -3.19 14.23
CA LYS A 307 0.43 -3.35 13.61
C LYS A 307 0.82 -4.80 13.39
N LYS A 308 0.32 -5.73 14.20
CA LYS A 308 0.61 -7.18 14.14
C LYS A 308 -0.50 -8.00 13.50
N SER A 309 -1.61 -7.40 13.09
CA SER A 309 -2.65 -8.10 12.35
C SER A 309 -2.29 -8.15 10.86
N GLY A 310 -2.59 -9.27 10.21
CA GLY A 310 -2.60 -9.37 8.76
C GLY A 310 -3.73 -8.55 8.13
N GLY A 311 -3.84 -8.62 6.82
CA GLY A 311 -4.91 -7.99 6.07
C GLY A 311 -4.55 -6.62 5.49
N THR A 312 -5.29 -6.20 4.48
CA THR A 312 -5.18 -4.83 3.96
C THR A 312 -5.96 -3.86 4.84
N ARG A 313 -5.32 -2.77 5.21
CA ARG A 313 -5.92 -1.71 6.04
C ARG A 313 -5.70 -0.31 5.47
N ILE A 314 -4.98 -0.19 4.38
CA ILE A 314 -4.66 1.09 3.77
C ILE A 314 -5.93 1.76 3.24
N HIS A 315 -6.10 3.03 3.61
CA HIS A 315 -6.98 3.95 2.93
C HIS A 315 -6.15 5.00 2.20
N SER A 316 -6.64 5.46 1.06
CA SER A 316 -6.00 6.54 0.31
C SER A 316 -6.97 7.69 0.14
N PHE A 317 -6.50 8.90 0.44
CA PHE A 317 -7.26 10.13 0.33
C PHE A 317 -6.45 11.19 -0.39
N PRO A 318 -7.11 12.07 -1.16
CA PRO A 318 -6.50 13.31 -1.61
C PRO A 318 -6.08 14.17 -0.41
N PHE A 319 -4.81 14.43 -0.28
CA PHE A 319 -4.25 15.37 0.68
C PHE A 319 -4.06 16.71 0.00
N ARG A 320 -4.97 17.64 0.23
CA ARG A 320 -5.05 18.92 -0.45
C ARG A 320 -4.66 20.07 0.46
N THR A 321 -3.82 20.94 -0.04
CA THR A 321 -3.40 22.16 0.66
C THR A 321 -3.46 23.37 -0.27
N ILE A 322 -3.89 24.51 0.27
CA ILE A 322 -3.82 25.82 -0.39
C ILE A 322 -2.82 26.66 0.42
N ILE A 323 -1.58 26.74 -0.04
CA ILE A 323 -0.49 27.46 0.63
C ILE A 323 -0.02 28.58 -0.29
N THR A 324 -0.34 29.81 0.09
CA THR A 324 -0.03 31.03 -0.66
C THR A 324 1.44 31.45 -0.55
N PRO A 325 2.00 32.19 -1.52
CA PRO A 325 3.41 32.56 -1.56
C PRO A 325 3.89 33.51 -0.44
N ASP A 326 2.97 34.13 0.30
CA ASP A 326 3.29 34.97 1.47
C ASP A 326 3.74 34.15 2.68
N LYS A 327 3.49 32.83 2.70
CA LYS A 327 3.90 31.94 3.77
C LYS A 327 5.34 31.46 3.59
N THR A 328 6.07 31.41 4.68
CA THR A 328 7.39 30.76 4.70
C THR A 328 7.26 29.24 4.56
N PHE A 329 8.34 28.59 4.12
CA PHE A 329 8.41 27.12 4.04
C PHE A 329 8.02 26.43 5.36
N LEU A 330 8.49 26.93 6.51
CA LEU A 330 8.16 26.37 7.81
C LEU A 330 6.69 26.54 8.19
N GLN A 331 6.07 27.68 7.89
CA GLN A 331 4.64 27.89 8.11
C GLN A 331 3.82 26.89 7.28
N GLY A 332 4.10 26.73 6.01
CA GLY A 332 3.44 25.74 5.16
C GLY A 332 3.66 24.30 5.65
N LEU A 333 4.87 24.00 6.09
CA LEU A 333 5.21 22.67 6.63
C LEU A 333 4.43 22.33 7.91
N PHE A 334 4.23 23.31 8.81
CA PHE A 334 3.43 23.11 10.00
C PHE A 334 1.93 22.96 9.69
N GLU A 335 1.41 23.68 8.70
CA GLU A 335 0.04 23.47 8.20
C GLU A 335 -0.15 22.05 7.65
N ILE A 336 0.81 21.54 6.88
CA ILE A 336 0.80 20.15 6.39
C ILE A 336 0.81 19.16 7.56
N ARG A 337 1.68 19.33 8.55
CA ARG A 337 1.74 18.48 9.74
C ARG A 337 0.39 18.45 10.47
N ASP A 338 -0.21 19.60 10.68
CA ASP A 338 -1.44 19.71 11.45
C ASP A 338 -2.63 19.11 10.68
N LEU A 339 -2.72 19.38 9.38
CA LEU A 339 -3.72 18.76 8.51
C LEU A 339 -3.51 17.23 8.42
N GLN A 340 -2.27 16.75 8.34
CA GLN A 340 -1.97 15.31 8.32
C GLN A 340 -2.42 14.63 9.61
N ASN A 341 -2.28 15.29 10.77
CA ASN A 341 -2.77 14.79 12.04
C ASN A 341 -4.31 14.68 12.05
N GLU A 342 -5.02 15.64 11.44
CA GLU A 342 -6.48 15.57 11.32
C GLU A 342 -6.89 14.40 10.40
N TYR A 343 -6.23 14.22 9.26
CA TYR A 343 -6.48 13.06 8.39
C TYR A 343 -6.28 11.73 9.13
N PHE A 344 -5.25 11.61 9.95
CA PHE A 344 -5.02 10.38 10.74
C PHE A 344 -6.11 10.11 11.76
N ARG A 345 -6.69 11.16 12.39
CA ARG A 345 -7.81 11.02 13.33
C ARG A 345 -9.09 10.52 12.68
N HIS A 346 -9.29 10.84 11.41
CA HIS A 346 -10.49 10.51 10.62
C HIS A 346 -10.25 9.43 9.56
N ALA A 347 -9.08 8.80 9.56
CA ALA A 347 -8.64 7.86 8.52
C ALA A 347 -9.51 6.59 8.40
N ASN A 348 -10.42 6.31 9.33
CA ASN A 348 -11.33 5.17 9.24
C ASN A 348 -12.48 5.39 8.25
N TYR A 349 -12.74 6.62 7.82
CA TYR A 349 -13.76 6.91 6.81
C TYR A 349 -13.52 6.10 5.51
N ASP A 350 -14.59 5.71 4.86
CA ASP A 350 -14.52 4.92 3.61
C ASP A 350 -14.04 5.80 2.44
N PRO A 351 -12.88 5.52 1.82
CA PRO A 351 -12.40 6.28 0.67
C PRO A 351 -13.36 6.27 -0.52
N VAL A 352 -14.10 5.17 -0.74
CA VAL A 352 -15.08 5.09 -1.82
C VAL A 352 -16.24 6.05 -1.55
N ALA A 353 -16.68 6.17 -0.30
CA ALA A 353 -17.69 7.14 0.09
C ALA A 353 -17.20 8.59 -0.08
N TYR A 354 -15.91 8.86 0.25
CA TYR A 354 -15.27 10.16 0.01
C TYR A 354 -15.32 10.53 -1.48
N PHE A 355 -14.85 9.65 -2.36
CA PHE A 355 -14.85 9.91 -3.81
C PHE A 355 -16.27 10.02 -4.37
N ALA A 356 -17.21 9.22 -3.88
CA ALA A 356 -18.61 9.32 -4.27
C ALA A 356 -19.25 10.64 -3.84
N TYR A 357 -18.93 11.16 -2.65
CA TYR A 357 -19.42 12.47 -2.19
C TYR A 357 -18.85 13.60 -3.04
N ARG A 358 -17.53 13.63 -3.25
CA ARG A 358 -16.85 14.62 -4.09
C ARG A 358 -17.35 14.59 -5.53
N GLY A 359 -17.52 13.39 -6.10
CA GLY A 359 -18.02 13.22 -7.48
C GLY A 359 -19.47 13.66 -7.69
N ARG A 360 -20.31 13.63 -6.66
CA ARG A 360 -21.67 14.25 -6.74
C ARG A 360 -21.61 15.76 -6.76
N LYS A 361 -20.65 16.34 -6.03
CA LYS A 361 -20.47 17.81 -5.97
C LYS A 361 -19.79 18.34 -7.25
N TYR A 362 -18.82 17.62 -7.75
CA TYR A 362 -18.03 17.95 -8.94
C TYR A 362 -18.03 16.74 -9.91
N PRO A 363 -19.06 16.62 -10.76
CA PRO A 363 -19.19 15.48 -11.68
C PRO A 363 -18.13 15.52 -12.79
N HIS A 364 -17.48 14.39 -13.01
CA HIS A 364 -16.50 14.18 -14.10
C HIS A 364 -16.82 12.88 -14.84
N PRO A 365 -17.68 12.94 -15.87
CA PRO A 365 -18.18 11.75 -16.57
C PRO A 365 -17.13 11.08 -17.46
N GLY A 366 -16.07 11.77 -17.83
CA GLY A 366 -15.01 11.28 -18.73
C GLY A 366 -13.83 10.62 -18.04
N GLY A 367 -13.86 10.39 -16.74
CA GLY A 367 -12.74 9.80 -15.98
C GLY A 367 -11.65 10.80 -15.61
N GLU A 368 -11.97 12.08 -15.61
CA GLU A 368 -11.08 13.16 -15.18
C GLU A 368 -10.79 13.05 -13.68
N THR A 369 -9.60 13.44 -13.30
CA THR A 369 -9.13 13.49 -11.91
C THR A 369 -8.48 14.83 -11.61
N TYR A 370 -8.28 15.10 -10.32
CA TYR A 370 -7.45 16.22 -9.84
C TYR A 370 -6.07 15.77 -9.40
N GLU A 371 -5.91 14.48 -9.10
CA GLU A 371 -4.70 13.91 -8.51
C GLU A 371 -4.00 12.93 -9.45
N PRO A 372 -3.05 13.40 -10.29
CA PRO A 372 -2.29 12.52 -11.18
C PRO A 372 -1.22 11.70 -10.43
N MET A 373 -0.98 12.02 -9.15
CA MET A 373 0.09 11.43 -8.36
C MET A 373 -0.38 10.89 -7.01
N SER A 374 0.28 9.80 -6.57
CA SER A 374 0.21 9.31 -5.20
C SER A 374 1.57 9.31 -4.51
N LEU A 375 1.56 9.63 -3.21
CA LEU A 375 2.68 9.42 -2.29
C LEU A 375 2.34 8.36 -1.27
N THR A 376 3.18 7.34 -1.15
CA THR A 376 3.17 6.40 -0.03
C THR A 376 4.49 6.51 0.73
N TYR A 377 4.41 6.81 2.01
CA TYR A 377 5.55 6.78 2.91
C TYR A 377 5.52 5.50 3.75
N GLN A 378 6.56 4.67 3.61
CA GLN A 378 6.63 3.34 4.22
C GLN A 378 7.89 3.23 5.09
N PRO A 379 7.91 3.78 6.31
CA PRO A 379 9.07 3.66 7.21
C PRO A 379 9.20 2.23 7.74
N MET A 380 9.48 1.30 6.84
CA MET A 380 9.51 -0.11 7.14
C MET A 380 10.94 -0.59 7.37
N THR A 381 11.14 -1.38 8.41
CA THR A 381 12.41 -2.05 8.67
C THR A 381 12.15 -3.48 9.15
N LEU A 382 12.93 -4.41 8.62
CA LEU A 382 13.04 -5.76 9.17
C LEU A 382 13.99 -5.80 10.37
N LYS A 383 14.76 -4.73 10.61
CA LYS A 383 15.67 -4.67 11.76
C LYS A 383 14.85 -4.81 13.05
N ASP A 384 15.13 -5.87 13.74
CA ASP A 384 14.74 -6.11 15.13
C ASP A 384 16.04 -6.35 15.91
N LYS A 385 16.12 -5.91 17.16
CA LYS A 385 17.29 -6.17 18.02
C LYS A 385 17.66 -7.64 18.06
N ARG A 386 16.67 -8.53 17.93
CA ARG A 386 16.90 -9.98 17.90
C ARG A 386 17.55 -10.49 16.61
N LEU A 387 17.32 -9.81 15.48
CA LEU A 387 17.99 -10.14 14.20
C LEU A 387 19.42 -9.60 14.18
N ASP A 388 19.67 -8.46 14.83
CA ASP A 388 21.02 -7.93 15.02
C ASP A 388 21.86 -8.85 15.95
N ASP A 389 21.20 -9.55 16.91
CA ASP A 389 21.83 -10.54 17.82
C ASP A 389 22.23 -11.85 17.11
N LEU A 390 21.78 -12.11 15.87
CA LEU A 390 22.14 -13.26 15.05
C LEU A 390 23.47 -13.05 14.28
N GLY A 391 24.33 -12.19 14.77
CA GLY A 391 25.70 -12.08 14.27
C GLY A 391 25.90 -11.27 13.00
N GLY A 392 25.05 -10.30 12.74
CA GLY A 392 25.25 -9.37 11.62
C GLY A 392 24.93 -9.99 10.27
N ILE A 393 23.98 -10.93 10.21
CA ILE A 393 23.51 -11.53 8.95
C ILE A 393 23.01 -10.42 8.02
N LYS A 394 23.59 -10.35 6.83
CA LYS A 394 23.16 -9.43 5.80
C LYS A 394 21.91 -9.98 5.12
N TYR A 395 20.97 -9.07 4.81
CA TYR A 395 19.78 -9.41 4.06
C TYR A 395 19.51 -8.38 2.96
N LYS A 396 18.76 -8.80 1.95
CA LYS A 396 18.28 -7.95 0.86
C LYS A 396 16.76 -8.06 0.76
N THR A 397 16.13 -6.92 0.52
CA THR A 397 14.71 -6.86 0.14
C THR A 397 14.60 -6.14 -1.19
N LYS A 398 13.70 -6.62 -2.06
CA LYS A 398 13.46 -5.98 -3.34
C LYS A 398 11.97 -6.04 -3.68
N TRP A 399 11.45 -4.96 -4.25
CA TRP A 399 10.11 -4.90 -4.82
C TRP A 399 10.19 -5.13 -6.33
N TYR A 400 9.18 -5.85 -6.85
CA TYR A 400 9.07 -6.15 -8.27
C TYR A 400 7.83 -5.48 -8.84
N PRO A 401 7.95 -4.74 -9.97
CA PRO A 401 6.81 -4.06 -10.57
C PRO A 401 5.82 -5.08 -11.13
N ASN A 402 4.52 -4.77 -11.02
CA ASN A 402 3.46 -5.53 -11.68
C ASN A 402 3.22 -5.05 -13.12
N GLY A 403 3.88 -3.98 -13.56
CA GLY A 403 3.79 -3.42 -14.90
C GLY A 403 2.52 -2.60 -15.17
N ALA A 404 1.74 -2.24 -14.14
CA ALA A 404 0.48 -1.51 -14.30
C ALA A 404 0.34 -0.35 -13.32
N THR A 405 -0.25 0.75 -13.78
CA THR A 405 -0.65 1.89 -12.95
C THR A 405 -1.88 2.57 -13.54
N THR A 406 -2.68 3.22 -12.68
CA THR A 406 -3.77 4.11 -13.11
C THR A 406 -3.43 5.58 -12.87
N GLN A 407 -2.20 5.88 -12.45
CA GLN A 407 -1.73 7.21 -12.11
C GLN A 407 -0.52 7.58 -12.97
N ALA A 408 -0.34 8.87 -13.21
CA ALA A 408 0.82 9.35 -13.95
C ALA A 408 2.13 9.10 -13.17
N MET A 409 2.09 9.17 -11.83
CA MET A 409 3.23 8.82 -10.98
C MET A 409 2.77 8.25 -9.63
N TYR A 410 3.46 7.20 -9.18
CA TYR A 410 3.31 6.63 -7.84
C TYR A 410 4.68 6.65 -7.15
N LEU A 411 4.84 7.53 -6.16
CA LEU A 411 6.08 7.64 -5.39
C LEU A 411 5.97 6.86 -4.08
N THR A 412 6.86 5.91 -3.86
CA THR A 412 7.03 5.20 -2.59
C THR A 412 8.38 5.57 -1.97
N VAL A 413 8.37 5.96 -0.68
CA VAL A 413 9.56 6.34 0.09
C VAL A 413 9.60 5.58 1.39
#